data_cbb02a243bcc6965f4710e371a6ff790
#
_entry.id   cbb02a243bcc6965f4710e371a6ff790
#
_cell.length_a   1.000
_cell.length_b   1.000
_cell.length_c   1.000
_cell.angle_alpha   90.00
_cell.angle_beta   90.00
_cell.angle_gamma   90.00
#
_symmetry.space_group_name_H-M   'P 1'
#
loop_
_entity.id
_entity.type
_entity.pdbx_description
1 polymer ?
#
loop_
_entity_poly.entity_id
_entity_poly.type
_entity_poly.pdbx_seq_one_letter_code
_entity_poly.pdbx_strand_id
1 'polypeptide(L)'
;MNNVLKKMGMMMAMSAIIALGASCSDDNNENQGGDNALSVNEQKMEAIANQYVTNTIYETYGAIADATNQLYENLAAVTEKFKTDPQSVSQSDIDNICQIFLEAREEWEKSEAFLYGAATDFGIDPHIDTWPLDADGLATALKNADQVAKLEGEDGIAYAGGKLGQELLGFHGIEFIIFRDGANRKIADLRAEETNEAFTKIGAHVTGLQELIYATAVAGDLRDRCFQMEVAWNAGAPQSHIDRVEEVELPFTVNGGSKSYGENMLAAGRAGSTYASWQEVMVTILQAGCENIANEVANTKIGNPYSGEDVNYIESPYSHKSFVDFRDNILSIENTLYGGRNGDGRDTSKSIIQYMKDNSYPSLSSLETAVTEAIAALEKCQSTLGSFVENVNNPLVGEAQKKVQTLDDELVKAAGWFATQK
;
A
#
# COMPACT_ATOMS: atom_id res chain seq x y z
N MET A 1 -9.13 30.48 6.31
CA MET A 1 -7.97 30.04 5.52
C MET A 1 -6.65 30.00 6.33
N ASN A 2 -6.65 29.52 7.58
CA ASN A 2 -5.42 29.48 8.40
C ASN A 2 -5.39 28.35 9.46
N ASN A 3 -6.25 27.35 9.41
CA ASN A 3 -6.27 26.27 10.40
C ASN A 3 -6.08 24.85 9.82
N VAL A 4 -6.10 24.68 8.51
CA VAL A 4 -5.93 23.37 7.85
C VAL A 4 -4.43 23.03 7.70
N LEU A 5 -3.59 24.02 7.44
CA LEU A 5 -2.13 23.81 7.27
C LEU A 5 -1.35 23.52 8.56
N LYS A 6 -1.99 23.55 9.74
CA LYS A 6 -1.33 23.23 11.01
C LYS A 6 -1.50 21.78 11.50
N LYS A 7 -2.39 21.00 10.90
CA LYS A 7 -2.65 19.61 11.29
C LYS A 7 -1.89 18.56 10.45
N MET A 8 -1.47 18.88 9.23
CA MET A 8 -0.67 17.98 8.37
C MET A 8 0.83 17.88 8.73
N GLY A 9 1.27 18.57 9.76
CA GLY A 9 2.70 18.58 10.16
C GLY A 9 3.07 17.72 11.37
N MET A 10 2.23 16.76 11.82
CA MET A 10 2.44 16.13 13.12
C MET A 10 2.35 14.59 13.12
N MET A 11 2.56 13.96 11.99
CA MET A 11 2.80 12.51 11.91
C MET A 11 4.17 12.18 11.30
N MET A 12 5.20 12.98 11.59
CA MET A 12 6.58 12.48 11.51
C MET A 12 6.88 11.80 12.83
N ALA A 13 6.91 10.47 12.79
CA ALA A 13 7.35 9.62 13.87
C ALA A 13 8.67 10.13 14.43
N MET A 14 8.68 10.51 15.70
CA MET A 14 9.89 10.71 16.47
C MET A 14 10.59 9.36 16.60
N SER A 15 11.53 9.08 15.71
CA SER A 15 12.58 8.09 15.98
C SER A 15 13.44 8.60 17.12
N ALA A 16 13.14 8.21 18.34
CA ALA A 16 13.98 8.46 19.49
C ALA A 16 15.23 7.59 19.38
N ILE A 17 16.31 8.15 18.85
CA ILE A 17 17.64 7.55 18.93
C ILE A 17 18.06 7.59 20.41
N ILE A 18 17.96 6.45 21.07
CA ILE A 18 18.61 6.25 22.38
C ILE A 18 20.10 6.03 22.12
N ALA A 19 20.88 7.09 22.22
CA ALA A 19 22.32 6.99 22.27
C ALA A 19 22.73 6.39 23.63
N LEU A 20 22.99 5.08 23.65
CA LEU A 20 23.68 4.44 24.79
C LEU A 20 25.16 4.71 24.66
N GLY A 21 25.68 5.42 25.66
CA GLY A 21 27.06 5.82 25.75
C GLY A 21 28.02 4.62 25.76
N ALA A 22 29.00 4.67 24.88
CA ALA A 22 30.14 3.78 24.88
C ALA A 22 31.06 4.12 26.05
N SER A 23 31.21 3.19 26.98
CA SER A 23 32.31 3.18 27.96
C SER A 23 33.50 2.49 27.32
N CYS A 24 34.55 3.23 27.05
CA CYS A 24 35.83 2.67 26.64
C CYS A 24 36.49 1.96 27.85
N SER A 25 36.84 0.69 27.68
CA SER A 25 37.95 0.10 28.41
C SER A 25 38.89 -0.50 27.37
N ASP A 26 40.13 0.02 27.36
CA ASP A 26 41.26 -0.57 26.64
C ASP A 26 41.54 -1.97 27.16
N ASP A 27 41.54 -2.94 26.24
CA ASP A 27 42.42 -4.10 26.35
C ASP A 27 42.85 -4.54 24.95
N ASN A 28 44.13 -4.43 24.68
CA ASN A 28 44.82 -4.91 23.51
C ASN A 28 44.66 -6.45 23.40
N ASN A 29 44.00 -6.93 22.34
CA ASN A 29 44.32 -8.22 21.78
C ASN A 29 44.11 -8.20 20.25
N GLU A 30 45.24 -8.16 19.55
CA GLU A 30 45.27 -8.46 18.10
C GLU A 30 44.84 -9.92 17.91
N ASN A 31 43.70 -10.14 17.31
CA ASN A 31 43.41 -11.41 16.63
C ASN A 31 42.47 -11.17 15.43
N GLN A 32 43.08 -11.34 14.28
CA GLN A 32 42.56 -11.91 13.01
C GLN A 32 41.05 -11.84 12.76
N GLY A 33 40.70 -11.25 11.59
CA GLY A 33 39.39 -11.37 10.96
C GLY A 33 38.94 -12.83 10.87
N GLY A 34 38.06 -13.20 11.79
CA GLY A 34 37.24 -14.38 11.71
C GLY A 34 35.82 -13.90 11.40
N ASP A 35 35.21 -14.41 10.34
CA ASP A 35 33.77 -14.38 10.19
C ASP A 35 33.17 -14.96 11.49
N ASN A 36 32.60 -14.10 12.33
CA ASN A 36 31.84 -14.58 13.48
C ASN A 36 30.63 -15.32 12.91
N ALA A 37 30.64 -16.66 13.01
CA ALA A 37 29.50 -17.45 12.59
C ALA A 37 28.26 -16.98 13.36
N LEU A 38 27.16 -16.77 12.62
CA LEU A 38 25.88 -16.38 13.21
C LEU A 38 25.45 -17.38 14.29
N SER A 39 24.88 -16.88 15.37
CA SER A 39 24.22 -17.74 16.38
C SER A 39 23.05 -18.50 15.76
N VAL A 40 22.60 -19.55 16.42
CA VAL A 40 21.44 -20.34 15.94
C VAL A 40 20.20 -19.46 15.79
N ASN A 41 20.01 -18.49 16.67
CA ASN A 41 18.86 -17.56 16.58
C ASN A 41 19.01 -16.61 15.39
N GLU A 42 20.19 -16.06 15.16
CA GLU A 42 20.44 -15.20 13.99
C GLU A 42 20.27 -15.95 12.68
N GLN A 43 20.72 -17.22 12.59
CA GLN A 43 20.46 -18.06 11.39
C GLN A 43 18.97 -18.29 11.14
N LYS A 44 18.17 -18.45 12.19
CA LYS A 44 16.71 -18.57 12.07
C LYS A 44 16.08 -17.26 11.60
N MET A 45 16.50 -16.13 12.17
CA MET A 45 16.01 -14.80 11.77
C MET A 45 16.41 -14.47 10.33
N GLU A 46 17.64 -14.82 9.91
CA GLU A 46 18.08 -14.70 8.52
C GLU A 46 17.19 -15.54 7.58
N ALA A 47 16.86 -16.78 7.96
CA ALA A 47 16.00 -17.65 7.16
C ALA A 47 14.56 -17.08 7.04
N ILE A 48 14.03 -16.47 8.11
CA ILE A 48 12.75 -15.77 8.11
C ILE A 48 12.80 -14.55 7.19
N ALA A 49 13.83 -13.72 7.32
CA ALA A 49 13.99 -12.53 6.50
C ALA A 49 14.11 -12.89 5.00
N ASN A 50 14.86 -13.92 4.67
CA ASN A 50 14.95 -14.41 3.29
C ASN A 50 13.58 -14.81 2.74
N GLN A 51 12.85 -15.63 3.50
CA GLN A 51 11.52 -16.07 3.10
C GLN A 51 10.53 -14.89 3.00
N TYR A 52 10.56 -13.96 3.96
CA TYR A 52 9.73 -12.75 3.95
C TYR A 52 10.00 -11.88 2.72
N VAL A 53 11.27 -11.61 2.41
CA VAL A 53 11.63 -10.80 1.24
C VAL A 53 11.20 -11.49 -0.06
N THR A 54 11.45 -12.80 -0.19
CA THR A 54 11.20 -13.52 -1.46
C THR A 54 9.75 -13.93 -1.66
N ASN A 55 9.08 -14.46 -0.61
CA ASN A 55 7.76 -15.09 -0.75
C ASN A 55 6.61 -14.17 -0.27
N THR A 56 6.94 -12.99 0.30
CA THR A 56 5.92 -11.99 0.66
C THR A 56 6.12 -10.72 -0.16
N ILE A 57 7.26 -10.03 0.01
CA ILE A 57 7.45 -8.71 -0.61
C ILE A 57 7.57 -8.81 -2.12
N TYR A 58 8.51 -9.63 -2.65
CA TYR A 58 8.74 -9.73 -4.09
C TYR A 58 7.50 -10.21 -4.84
N GLU A 59 6.82 -11.23 -4.31
CA GLU A 59 5.59 -11.75 -4.93
C GLU A 59 4.45 -10.75 -4.91
N THR A 60 4.30 -9.99 -3.82
CA THR A 60 3.21 -9.00 -3.73
C THR A 60 3.50 -7.79 -4.63
N TYR A 61 4.70 -7.22 -4.58
CA TYR A 61 5.02 -6.08 -5.44
C TYR A 61 5.05 -6.45 -6.92
N GLY A 62 5.48 -7.66 -7.27
CA GLY A 62 5.35 -8.16 -8.64
C GLY A 62 3.89 -8.27 -9.10
N ALA A 63 3.00 -8.78 -8.23
CA ALA A 63 1.58 -8.89 -8.53
C ALA A 63 0.90 -7.51 -8.70
N ILE A 64 1.26 -6.52 -7.85
CA ILE A 64 0.78 -5.13 -7.99
C ILE A 64 1.27 -4.53 -9.32
N ALA A 65 2.54 -4.71 -9.65
CA ALA A 65 3.15 -4.21 -10.87
C ALA A 65 2.43 -4.76 -12.12
N ASP A 66 2.21 -6.07 -12.17
CA ASP A 66 1.50 -6.73 -13.26
C ASP A 66 0.04 -6.26 -13.35
N ALA A 67 -0.68 -6.17 -12.22
CA ALA A 67 -2.09 -5.78 -12.20
C ALA A 67 -2.29 -4.31 -12.61
N THR A 68 -1.44 -3.40 -12.14
CA THR A 68 -1.49 -1.99 -12.51
C THR A 68 -1.09 -1.75 -13.96
N ASN A 69 -0.16 -2.55 -14.51
CA ASN A 69 0.12 -2.54 -15.94
C ASN A 69 -1.09 -2.97 -16.78
N GLN A 70 -1.78 -4.05 -16.39
CA GLN A 70 -3.00 -4.48 -17.03
C GLN A 70 -4.10 -3.42 -16.96
N LEU A 71 -4.25 -2.74 -15.82
CA LEU A 71 -5.20 -1.64 -15.65
C LEU A 71 -4.92 -0.50 -16.63
N TYR A 72 -3.67 -0.06 -16.71
CA TYR A 72 -3.26 0.98 -17.65
C TYR A 72 -3.52 0.58 -19.11
N GLU A 73 -3.10 -0.61 -19.54
CA GLU A 73 -3.27 -1.08 -20.92
C GLU A 73 -4.75 -1.16 -21.32
N ASN A 74 -5.61 -1.66 -20.41
CA ASN A 74 -7.04 -1.75 -20.67
C ASN A 74 -7.72 -0.38 -20.71
N LEU A 75 -7.38 0.54 -19.80
CA LEU A 75 -7.86 1.92 -19.82
C LEU A 75 -7.43 2.63 -21.11
N ALA A 76 -6.19 2.51 -21.51
CA ALA A 76 -5.66 3.12 -22.74
C ALA A 76 -6.41 2.58 -23.98
N ALA A 77 -6.60 1.27 -24.08
CA ALA A 77 -7.33 0.65 -25.18
C ALA A 77 -8.79 1.12 -25.24
N VAL A 78 -9.47 1.19 -24.10
CA VAL A 78 -10.86 1.65 -24.02
C VAL A 78 -10.96 3.14 -24.33
N THR A 79 -10.02 3.95 -23.87
CA THR A 79 -9.97 5.40 -24.16
C THR A 79 -9.83 5.67 -25.65
N GLU A 80 -8.92 5.00 -26.34
CA GLU A 80 -8.75 5.12 -27.79
C GLU A 80 -9.97 4.61 -28.58
N LYS A 81 -10.60 3.53 -28.12
CA LYS A 81 -11.84 3.00 -28.68
C LYS A 81 -12.98 4.01 -28.51
N PHE A 82 -13.12 4.60 -27.32
CA PHE A 82 -14.15 5.61 -27.00
C PHE A 82 -13.93 6.91 -27.79
N LYS A 83 -12.71 7.35 -27.95
CA LYS A 83 -12.31 8.52 -28.74
C LYS A 83 -12.70 8.37 -30.20
N THR A 84 -12.53 7.17 -30.76
CA THR A 84 -12.88 6.87 -32.17
C THR A 84 -14.39 6.77 -32.36
N ASP A 85 -15.09 6.03 -31.52
CA ASP A 85 -16.54 5.89 -31.51
C ASP A 85 -17.02 5.48 -30.11
N PRO A 86 -17.64 6.40 -29.34
CA PRO A 86 -18.16 6.08 -28.02
C PRO A 86 -19.16 4.92 -27.99
N GLN A 87 -19.87 4.66 -29.11
CA GLN A 87 -20.83 3.55 -29.18
C GLN A 87 -20.14 2.18 -29.31
N SER A 88 -18.88 2.15 -29.70
CA SER A 88 -18.11 0.91 -29.82
C SER A 88 -17.66 0.33 -28.46
N VAL A 89 -17.58 1.15 -27.40
CA VAL A 89 -17.27 0.69 -26.04
C VAL A 89 -18.52 0.09 -25.40
N SER A 90 -18.43 -1.11 -24.90
CA SER A 90 -19.53 -1.83 -24.25
C SER A 90 -19.48 -1.70 -22.72
N GLN A 91 -20.57 -2.07 -22.02
CA GLN A 91 -20.56 -2.20 -20.56
C GLN A 91 -19.51 -3.22 -20.10
N SER A 92 -19.33 -4.31 -20.84
CA SER A 92 -18.34 -5.34 -20.53
C SER A 92 -16.89 -4.81 -20.57
N ASP A 93 -16.59 -3.81 -21.41
CA ASP A 93 -15.27 -3.17 -21.41
C ASP A 93 -15.02 -2.44 -20.08
N ILE A 94 -16.04 -1.73 -19.56
CA ILE A 94 -15.96 -1.02 -18.28
C ILE A 94 -15.92 -2.02 -17.10
N ASP A 95 -16.76 -3.06 -17.14
CA ASP A 95 -16.80 -4.09 -16.10
C ASP A 95 -15.44 -4.82 -15.98
N ASN A 96 -14.77 -5.05 -17.11
CA ASN A 96 -13.43 -5.64 -17.12
C ASN A 96 -12.39 -4.71 -16.47
N ILE A 97 -12.42 -3.41 -16.77
CA ILE A 97 -11.53 -2.43 -16.12
C ILE A 97 -11.79 -2.39 -14.62
N CYS A 98 -13.05 -2.37 -14.19
CA CYS A 98 -13.41 -2.41 -12.78
C CYS A 98 -12.88 -3.67 -12.09
N GLN A 99 -12.97 -4.83 -12.73
CA GLN A 99 -12.43 -6.07 -12.17
C GLN A 99 -10.91 -6.03 -12.02
N ILE A 100 -10.18 -5.57 -13.05
CA ILE A 100 -8.71 -5.43 -13.00
C ILE A 100 -8.30 -4.41 -11.92
N PHE A 101 -9.05 -3.31 -11.79
CA PHE A 101 -8.81 -2.33 -10.72
C PHE A 101 -8.94 -2.96 -9.32
N LEU A 102 -10.00 -3.75 -9.09
CA LEU A 102 -10.20 -4.42 -7.81
C LEU A 102 -9.10 -5.44 -7.52
N GLU A 103 -8.60 -6.14 -8.53
CA GLU A 103 -7.44 -7.04 -8.40
C GLU A 103 -6.16 -6.26 -8.04
N ALA A 104 -5.90 -5.13 -8.71
CA ALA A 104 -4.76 -4.27 -8.40
C ALA A 104 -4.86 -3.67 -6.99
N ARG A 105 -6.07 -3.24 -6.58
CA ARG A 105 -6.33 -2.70 -5.25
C ARG A 105 -6.13 -3.77 -4.17
N GLU A 106 -6.64 -4.98 -4.36
CA GLU A 106 -6.45 -6.10 -3.45
C GLU A 106 -4.97 -6.39 -3.19
N GLU A 107 -4.14 -6.38 -4.24
CA GLU A 107 -2.70 -6.61 -4.10
C GLU A 107 -1.99 -5.44 -3.38
N TRP A 108 -2.43 -4.19 -3.63
CA TRP A 108 -1.94 -3.03 -2.90
C TRP A 108 -2.24 -3.14 -1.41
N GLU A 109 -3.48 -3.40 -1.02
CA GLU A 109 -3.88 -3.54 0.37
C GLU A 109 -3.13 -4.68 1.09
N LYS A 110 -2.79 -5.76 0.37
CA LYS A 110 -1.95 -6.84 0.90
C LYS A 110 -0.46 -6.47 1.02
N SER A 111 -0.05 -5.27 0.61
CA SER A 111 1.30 -4.75 0.80
C SER A 111 1.46 -3.83 2.00
N GLU A 112 0.37 -3.45 2.65
CA GLU A 112 0.34 -2.43 3.70
C GLU A 112 1.21 -2.74 4.92
N ALA A 113 1.48 -4.03 5.23
CA ALA A 113 2.40 -4.42 6.29
C ALA A 113 3.89 -4.22 5.93
N PHE A 114 4.23 -3.67 4.75
CA PHE A 114 5.62 -3.45 4.34
C PHE A 114 5.85 -2.21 3.46
N LEU A 115 5.08 -1.14 3.70
CA LEU A 115 5.27 0.15 3.05
C LEU A 115 6.51 0.91 3.54
N TYR A 116 7.15 0.47 4.61
CA TYR A 116 8.46 0.99 5.00
C TYR A 116 9.52 0.70 3.91
N GLY A 117 10.58 1.51 3.87
CA GLY A 117 11.58 1.42 2.81
C GLY A 117 11.13 2.15 1.54
N ALA A 118 11.09 1.50 0.40
CA ALA A 118 10.91 2.16 -0.90
C ALA A 118 9.63 3.00 -0.99
N ALA A 119 8.49 2.49 -0.52
CA ALA A 119 7.22 3.21 -0.57
C ALA A 119 7.26 4.51 0.23
N THR A 120 7.86 4.47 1.43
CA THR A 120 8.03 5.65 2.29
C THR A 120 9.15 6.56 1.78
N ASP A 121 10.34 6.01 1.47
CA ASP A 121 11.53 6.81 1.13
C ASP A 121 11.37 7.58 -0.18
N PHE A 122 10.61 7.04 -1.13
CA PHE A 122 10.32 7.70 -2.40
C PHE A 122 8.95 8.38 -2.44
N GLY A 123 8.20 8.37 -1.34
CA GLY A 123 6.88 8.98 -1.24
C GLY A 123 5.86 8.35 -2.20
N ILE A 124 5.98 7.04 -2.47
CA ILE A 124 5.09 6.33 -3.40
C ILE A 124 3.70 6.18 -2.81
N ASP A 125 3.62 5.74 -1.55
CA ASP A 125 2.36 5.55 -0.84
C ASP A 125 1.44 6.78 -0.93
N PRO A 126 1.80 7.98 -0.42
CA PRO A 126 0.93 9.15 -0.53
C PRO A 126 0.75 9.65 -1.97
N HIS A 127 1.54 9.17 -2.94
CA HIS A 127 1.37 9.52 -4.34
C HIS A 127 0.28 8.70 -5.03
N ILE A 128 0.13 7.43 -4.65
CA ILE A 128 -0.80 6.51 -5.33
C ILE A 128 -2.05 6.18 -4.52
N ASP A 129 -2.07 6.49 -3.21
CA ASP A 129 -3.15 6.10 -2.30
C ASP A 129 -3.58 7.21 -1.33
N THR A 130 -3.52 8.47 -1.76
CA THR A 130 -4.07 9.59 -0.96
C THR A 130 -5.59 9.65 -1.06
N TRP A 131 -6.26 9.64 0.08
CA TRP A 131 -7.70 9.89 0.20
C TRP A 131 -8.01 10.92 1.31
N PRO A 132 -9.19 11.55 1.31
CA PRO A 132 -10.22 11.48 0.27
C PRO A 132 -9.81 12.20 -1.02
N LEU A 133 -10.34 11.75 -2.17
CA LEU A 133 -10.19 12.44 -3.45
C LEU A 133 -10.69 13.88 -3.36
N ASP A 134 -9.93 14.83 -3.87
CA ASP A 134 -10.41 16.20 -4.09
C ASP A 134 -11.27 16.28 -5.37
N ALA A 135 -12.55 15.90 -5.26
CA ALA A 135 -13.49 15.92 -6.37
C ALA A 135 -13.70 17.34 -6.96
N ASP A 136 -13.54 18.38 -6.16
CA ASP A 136 -13.64 19.79 -6.61
C ASP A 136 -12.42 20.20 -7.43
N GLY A 137 -11.24 19.80 -6.98
CA GLY A 137 -9.99 19.94 -7.72
C GLY A 137 -10.04 19.18 -9.03
N LEU A 138 -10.56 17.94 -9.02
CA LEU A 138 -10.73 17.13 -10.23
C LEU A 138 -11.67 17.78 -11.23
N ALA A 139 -12.82 18.27 -10.78
CA ALA A 139 -13.77 19.00 -11.63
C ALA A 139 -13.13 20.25 -12.27
N THR A 140 -12.31 20.96 -11.49
CA THR A 140 -11.55 22.13 -11.98
C THR A 140 -10.52 21.74 -13.02
N ALA A 141 -9.80 20.65 -12.78
CA ALA A 141 -8.78 20.12 -13.69
C ALA A 141 -9.39 19.67 -15.03
N LEU A 142 -10.47 18.89 -14.99
CA LEU A 142 -11.13 18.39 -16.20
C LEU A 142 -11.95 19.44 -16.97
N LYS A 143 -12.37 20.50 -16.32
CA LYS A 143 -12.96 21.68 -16.99
C LYS A 143 -11.94 22.43 -17.85
N ASN A 144 -10.65 22.33 -17.53
CA ASN A 144 -9.58 23.03 -18.23
C ASN A 144 -9.13 22.24 -19.46
N ALA A 145 -9.56 22.67 -20.64
CA ALA A 145 -9.23 22.02 -21.91
C ALA A 145 -7.71 21.90 -22.19
N ASP A 146 -6.92 22.90 -21.76
CA ASP A 146 -5.46 22.86 -21.93
C ASP A 146 -4.81 21.77 -21.04
N GLN A 147 -5.39 21.53 -19.86
CA GLN A 147 -4.94 20.49 -18.95
C GLN A 147 -5.31 19.11 -19.48
N VAL A 148 -6.53 18.94 -19.98
CA VAL A 148 -6.97 17.69 -20.61
C VAL A 148 -6.11 17.37 -21.83
N ALA A 149 -5.80 18.35 -22.68
CA ALA A 149 -4.93 18.17 -23.84
C ALA A 149 -3.49 17.75 -23.46
N LYS A 150 -3.00 18.19 -22.30
CA LYS A 150 -1.69 17.74 -21.79
C LYS A 150 -1.74 16.30 -21.26
N LEU A 151 -2.83 15.92 -20.59
CA LEU A 151 -3.04 14.54 -20.13
C LEU A 151 -3.21 13.56 -21.30
N GLU A 152 -3.77 14.02 -22.42
CA GLU A 152 -3.92 13.23 -23.66
C GLU A 152 -2.63 13.15 -24.47
N GLY A 153 -1.69 14.06 -24.25
CA GLY A 153 -0.45 14.17 -25.03
C GLY A 153 0.52 13.03 -24.79
N GLU A 154 1.59 12.99 -25.58
CA GLU A 154 2.67 12.00 -25.49
C GLU A 154 3.28 11.92 -24.08
N ASP A 155 3.41 13.06 -23.40
CA ASP A 155 3.93 13.17 -22.03
C ASP A 155 2.82 13.11 -20.98
N GLY A 156 1.62 12.61 -21.31
CA GLY A 156 0.43 12.68 -20.43
C GLY A 156 0.63 12.00 -19.08
N ILE A 157 1.30 10.86 -19.03
CA ILE A 157 1.63 10.13 -17.80
C ILE A 157 2.59 10.98 -16.94
N ALA A 158 3.66 11.49 -17.50
CA ALA A 158 4.61 12.35 -16.80
C ALA A 158 3.95 13.66 -16.33
N TYR A 159 3.01 14.18 -17.12
CA TYR A 159 2.22 15.36 -16.72
C TYR A 159 1.30 15.05 -15.54
N ALA A 160 0.63 13.91 -15.55
CA ALA A 160 -0.21 13.49 -14.41
C ALA A 160 0.62 13.42 -13.13
N GLY A 161 1.64 12.57 -13.07
CA GLY A 161 2.48 12.37 -11.89
C GLY A 161 3.28 13.58 -11.43
N GLY A 162 3.64 14.49 -12.37
CA GLY A 162 4.45 15.66 -12.07
C GLY A 162 3.68 16.97 -11.83
N LYS A 163 2.38 17.04 -12.17
CA LYS A 163 1.62 18.31 -12.17
C LYS A 163 0.27 18.23 -11.47
N LEU A 164 -0.33 17.07 -11.34
CA LEU A 164 -1.53 16.91 -10.52
C LEU A 164 -1.14 16.85 -9.03
N GLY A 165 -2.05 17.30 -8.15
CA GLY A 165 -1.89 17.08 -6.71
C GLY A 165 -2.11 15.60 -6.35
N GLN A 166 -1.51 15.14 -5.27
CA GLN A 166 -1.65 13.75 -4.80
C GLN A 166 -3.12 13.36 -4.60
N GLU A 167 -3.95 14.32 -4.18
CA GLU A 167 -5.39 14.15 -4.00
C GLU A 167 -6.17 13.93 -5.32
N LEU A 168 -5.48 13.98 -6.48
CA LEU A 168 -6.03 13.72 -7.81
C LEU A 168 -5.35 12.53 -8.49
N LEU A 169 -4.51 11.78 -7.80
CA LEU A 169 -3.72 10.69 -8.37
C LEU A 169 -4.13 9.31 -7.83
N GLY A 170 -3.48 8.30 -8.34
CA GLY A 170 -3.53 6.96 -7.80
C GLY A 170 -4.88 6.26 -7.91
N PHE A 171 -5.09 5.34 -7.00
CA PHE A 171 -6.28 4.48 -6.99
C PHE A 171 -7.58 5.28 -6.88
N HIS A 172 -7.67 6.25 -5.97
CA HIS A 172 -8.94 6.95 -5.70
C HIS A 172 -9.38 7.88 -6.84
N GLY A 173 -8.43 8.44 -7.60
CA GLY A 173 -8.73 9.17 -8.82
C GLY A 173 -9.33 8.29 -9.90
N ILE A 174 -8.77 7.09 -10.11
CA ILE A 174 -9.28 6.11 -11.08
C ILE A 174 -10.63 5.55 -10.58
N GLU A 175 -10.73 5.20 -9.30
CA GLU A 175 -11.95 4.67 -8.68
C GLU A 175 -13.15 5.58 -8.94
N PHE A 176 -12.99 6.89 -8.74
CA PHE A 176 -14.04 7.86 -9.01
C PHE A 176 -14.56 7.80 -10.45
N ILE A 177 -13.71 7.55 -11.43
CA ILE A 177 -14.12 7.51 -12.84
C ILE A 177 -14.87 6.22 -13.18
N ILE A 178 -14.42 5.08 -12.66
CA ILE A 178 -14.93 3.78 -13.10
C ILE A 178 -15.98 3.16 -12.16
N PHE A 179 -16.17 3.73 -10.96
CA PHE A 179 -17.23 3.30 -10.03
C PHE A 179 -18.15 4.47 -9.65
N ARG A 180 -19.37 4.13 -9.23
CA ARG A 180 -20.34 5.07 -8.70
C ARG A 180 -21.30 4.35 -7.75
N ASP A 181 -21.46 4.86 -6.53
CA ASP A 181 -22.42 4.35 -5.54
C ASP A 181 -22.32 2.82 -5.33
N GLY A 182 -21.11 2.30 -5.21
CA GLY A 182 -20.84 0.87 -4.97
C GLY A 182 -20.98 -0.05 -6.19
N ALA A 183 -21.17 0.52 -7.37
CA ALA A 183 -21.34 -0.23 -8.62
C ALA A 183 -20.38 0.23 -9.72
N ASN A 184 -20.10 -0.65 -10.67
CA ASN A 184 -19.36 -0.29 -11.88
C ASN A 184 -20.08 0.84 -12.62
N ARG A 185 -19.33 1.84 -13.09
CA ARG A 185 -19.87 2.96 -13.86
C ARG A 185 -20.62 2.46 -15.08
N LYS A 186 -21.81 2.99 -15.32
CA LYS A 186 -22.56 2.62 -16.52
C LYS A 186 -21.97 3.29 -17.74
N ILE A 187 -21.76 2.55 -18.82
CA ILE A 187 -21.28 3.12 -20.09
C ILE A 187 -22.21 4.22 -20.63
N ALA A 188 -23.49 4.15 -20.31
CA ALA A 188 -24.45 5.20 -20.69
C ALA A 188 -24.14 6.54 -20.02
N ASP A 189 -23.63 6.52 -18.77
CA ASP A 189 -23.26 7.72 -18.03
C ASP A 189 -21.96 8.31 -18.59
N LEU A 190 -20.98 7.47 -18.96
CA LEU A 190 -19.76 7.92 -19.63
C LEU A 190 -20.02 8.49 -21.05
N ARG A 191 -21.13 8.11 -21.71
CA ARG A 191 -21.54 8.72 -22.98
C ARG A 191 -22.29 10.02 -22.81
N ALA A 192 -22.65 10.38 -21.60
CA ALA A 192 -23.28 11.66 -21.24
C ALA A 192 -22.24 12.62 -20.64
N GLU A 193 -22.67 13.84 -20.31
CA GLU A 193 -21.87 14.73 -19.48
C GLU A 193 -21.89 14.28 -18.01
N GLU A 194 -20.79 14.50 -17.29
CA GLU A 194 -20.69 14.21 -15.86
C GLU A 194 -21.68 15.09 -15.05
N THR A 195 -22.41 14.43 -14.16
CA THR A 195 -23.48 15.07 -13.36
C THR A 195 -23.20 15.15 -11.88
N ASN A 196 -22.01 14.69 -11.43
CA ASN A 196 -21.62 14.81 -10.03
C ASN A 196 -21.65 16.26 -9.58
N GLU A 197 -22.05 16.50 -8.31
CA GLU A 197 -22.23 17.85 -7.76
C GLU A 197 -20.94 18.67 -7.83
N ALA A 198 -19.77 18.09 -7.63
CA ALA A 198 -18.49 18.77 -7.74
C ALA A 198 -18.30 19.44 -9.12
N PHE A 199 -18.80 18.84 -10.17
CA PHE A 199 -18.72 19.34 -11.55
C PHE A 199 -19.84 20.33 -11.85
N THR A 200 -21.07 19.99 -11.51
CA THR A 200 -22.24 20.83 -11.83
C THR A 200 -22.25 22.15 -11.10
N LYS A 201 -21.80 22.22 -9.84
CA LYS A 201 -21.75 23.46 -9.06
C LYS A 201 -20.81 24.53 -9.61
N ILE A 202 -19.78 24.13 -10.37
CA ILE A 202 -18.86 25.06 -11.04
C ILE A 202 -19.18 25.24 -12.52
N GLY A 203 -20.27 24.64 -13.02
CA GLY A 203 -20.64 24.65 -14.43
C GLY A 203 -19.57 24.01 -15.31
N ALA A 204 -19.03 22.90 -14.88
CA ALA A 204 -18.10 22.11 -15.68
C ALA A 204 -18.89 21.14 -16.56
N HIS A 205 -18.73 21.28 -17.88
CA HIS A 205 -19.28 20.37 -18.88
C HIS A 205 -18.20 19.37 -19.27
N VAL A 206 -18.05 18.32 -18.47
CA VAL A 206 -17.03 17.28 -18.66
C VAL A 206 -17.66 16.06 -19.35
N THR A 207 -16.99 15.60 -20.39
CA THR A 207 -17.40 14.42 -21.16
C THR A 207 -16.70 13.18 -20.65
N GLY A 208 -17.29 12.01 -20.87
CA GLY A 208 -16.64 10.74 -20.51
C GLY A 208 -15.29 10.50 -21.21
N LEU A 209 -15.05 11.12 -22.38
CA LEU A 209 -13.72 11.08 -22.99
C LEU A 209 -12.67 11.81 -22.13
N GLN A 210 -13.01 12.98 -21.58
CA GLN A 210 -12.09 13.71 -20.71
C GLN A 210 -11.82 12.93 -19.41
N GLU A 211 -12.85 12.28 -18.86
CA GLU A 211 -12.72 11.39 -17.70
C GLU A 211 -11.80 10.19 -18.00
N LEU A 212 -11.99 9.52 -19.16
CA LEU A 212 -11.16 8.38 -19.56
C LEU A 212 -9.71 8.78 -19.89
N ILE A 213 -9.48 9.94 -20.50
CA ILE A 213 -8.13 10.50 -20.73
C ILE A 213 -7.41 10.69 -19.40
N TYR A 214 -8.07 11.31 -18.42
CA TYR A 214 -7.53 11.49 -17.09
C TYR A 214 -7.23 10.15 -16.42
N ALA A 215 -8.20 9.24 -16.37
CA ALA A 215 -8.02 7.93 -15.75
C ALA A 215 -6.87 7.13 -16.38
N THR A 216 -6.69 7.24 -17.71
CA THR A 216 -5.59 6.57 -18.43
C THR A 216 -4.23 7.15 -18.05
N ALA A 217 -4.10 8.48 -18.01
CA ALA A 217 -2.83 9.13 -17.63
C ALA A 217 -2.46 8.82 -16.18
N VAL A 218 -3.43 8.86 -15.25
CA VAL A 218 -3.23 8.52 -13.84
C VAL A 218 -2.92 7.03 -13.66
N ALA A 219 -3.54 6.13 -14.43
CA ALA A 219 -3.22 4.70 -14.38
C ALA A 219 -1.81 4.40 -14.89
N GLY A 220 -1.31 5.17 -15.87
CA GLY A 220 0.07 5.07 -16.33
C GLY A 220 1.07 5.50 -15.28
N ASP A 221 0.80 6.59 -14.54
CA ASP A 221 1.62 7.03 -13.41
C ASP A 221 1.56 6.03 -12.24
N LEU A 222 0.38 5.52 -11.90
CA LEU A 222 0.20 4.46 -10.90
C LEU A 222 1.05 3.23 -11.24
N ARG A 223 1.01 2.75 -12.49
CA ARG A 223 1.84 1.64 -12.96
C ARG A 223 3.33 1.95 -12.78
N ASP A 224 3.79 3.15 -13.19
CA ASP A 224 5.20 3.53 -13.10
C ASP A 224 5.68 3.54 -11.63
N ARG A 225 4.83 3.96 -10.69
CA ARG A 225 5.13 3.91 -9.25
C ARG A 225 5.14 2.48 -8.70
N CYS A 226 4.24 1.62 -9.16
CA CYS A 226 4.23 0.21 -8.77
C CYS A 226 5.45 -0.54 -9.33
N PHE A 227 5.88 -0.25 -10.56
CA PHE A 227 7.15 -0.74 -11.08
C PHE A 227 8.33 -0.23 -10.27
N GLN A 228 8.33 1.05 -9.88
CA GLN A 228 9.36 1.61 -9.01
C GLN A 228 9.48 0.84 -7.69
N MET A 229 8.37 0.49 -7.04
CA MET A 229 8.38 -0.31 -5.81
C MET A 229 8.97 -1.69 -6.02
N GLU A 230 8.50 -2.41 -7.04
CA GLU A 230 8.98 -3.75 -7.34
C GLU A 230 10.49 -3.73 -7.60
N VAL A 231 10.96 -2.86 -8.52
CA VAL A 231 12.38 -2.74 -8.88
C VAL A 231 13.24 -2.29 -7.69
N ALA A 232 12.72 -1.39 -6.85
CA ALA A 232 13.42 -0.94 -5.66
C ALA A 232 13.64 -2.07 -4.64
N TRP A 233 12.68 -2.97 -4.48
CA TRP A 233 12.84 -4.12 -3.59
C TRP A 233 13.59 -5.28 -4.24
N ASN A 234 13.32 -5.59 -5.50
CA ASN A 234 13.78 -6.78 -6.20
C ASN A 234 14.70 -6.43 -7.37
N ALA A 235 16.00 -6.53 -7.18
CA ALA A 235 16.98 -6.34 -8.26
C ALA A 235 16.82 -7.36 -9.42
N GLY A 236 16.07 -8.44 -9.22
CA GLY A 236 15.72 -9.44 -10.24
C GLY A 236 14.31 -9.27 -10.83
N ALA A 237 13.70 -8.08 -10.70
CA ALA A 237 12.41 -7.76 -11.33
C ALA A 237 12.46 -7.95 -12.86
N PRO A 238 11.32 -8.07 -13.56
CA PRO A 238 11.28 -8.16 -15.02
C PRO A 238 12.02 -7.02 -15.68
N GLN A 239 12.82 -7.35 -16.70
CA GLN A 239 13.66 -6.33 -17.37
C GLN A 239 12.82 -5.18 -17.96
N SER A 240 11.61 -5.45 -18.43
CA SER A 240 10.68 -4.43 -18.93
C SER A 240 10.28 -3.41 -17.86
N HIS A 241 10.17 -3.84 -16.59
CA HIS A 241 9.85 -2.96 -15.47
C HIS A 241 11.07 -2.11 -15.09
N ILE A 242 12.27 -2.74 -15.07
CA ILE A 242 13.54 -2.03 -14.85
C ILE A 242 13.75 -0.97 -15.92
N ASP A 243 13.64 -1.34 -17.20
CA ASP A 243 13.81 -0.43 -18.33
C ASP A 243 12.86 0.76 -18.25
N ARG A 244 11.59 0.51 -17.83
CA ARG A 244 10.59 1.58 -17.67
C ARG A 244 10.93 2.52 -16.52
N VAL A 245 11.35 2.01 -15.37
CA VAL A 245 11.75 2.82 -14.20
C VAL A 245 12.95 3.70 -14.54
N GLU A 246 13.92 3.15 -15.29
CA GLU A 246 15.10 3.89 -15.78
C GLU A 246 14.70 4.96 -16.83
N GLU A 247 13.81 4.63 -17.77
CA GLU A 247 13.31 5.56 -18.79
C GLU A 247 12.66 6.80 -18.18
N VAL A 248 11.89 6.62 -17.11
CA VAL A 248 11.19 7.72 -16.41
C VAL A 248 12.02 8.31 -15.26
N GLU A 249 13.28 7.92 -15.15
CA GLU A 249 14.25 8.45 -14.19
C GLU A 249 13.82 8.38 -12.72
N LEU A 250 13.06 7.34 -12.32
CA LEU A 250 12.62 7.15 -10.92
C LEU A 250 13.75 6.52 -10.10
N PRO A 251 14.03 7.02 -8.88
CA PRO A 251 15.04 6.41 -8.00
C PRO A 251 14.54 5.07 -7.46
N PHE A 252 15.43 4.06 -7.36
CA PHE A 252 15.05 2.70 -6.92
C PHE A 252 16.11 2.01 -6.05
N THR A 253 17.12 2.74 -5.55
CA THR A 253 18.14 2.12 -4.70
C THR A 253 18.20 2.77 -3.33
N VAL A 254 18.60 1.99 -2.32
CA VAL A 254 18.74 2.46 -0.93
C VAL A 254 19.74 3.62 -0.86
N ASN A 255 19.30 4.78 -0.41
CA ASN A 255 20.11 5.99 -0.25
C ASN A 255 20.90 6.40 -1.51
N GLY A 256 20.42 6.07 -2.71
CA GLY A 256 21.13 6.33 -3.97
C GLY A 256 22.39 5.50 -4.14
N GLY A 257 22.55 4.41 -3.38
CA GLY A 257 23.66 3.46 -3.49
C GLY A 257 23.47 2.41 -4.58
N SER A 258 24.01 1.21 -4.36
CA SER A 258 23.94 0.13 -5.34
C SER A 258 23.04 -1.04 -4.94
N LYS A 259 22.43 -1.01 -3.74
CA LYS A 259 21.59 -2.11 -3.23
C LYS A 259 20.12 -1.80 -3.42
N SER A 260 19.37 -2.85 -3.77
CA SER A 260 17.92 -2.87 -3.60
C SER A 260 17.55 -2.93 -2.11
N TYR A 261 16.29 -2.66 -1.76
CA TYR A 261 15.82 -2.77 -0.39
C TYR A 261 15.85 -4.22 0.11
N GLY A 262 15.55 -5.20 -0.76
CA GLY A 262 15.68 -6.60 -0.43
C GLY A 262 17.13 -7.01 -0.14
N GLU A 263 18.07 -6.64 -1.02
CA GLU A 263 19.50 -6.89 -0.78
C GLU A 263 20.03 -6.20 0.48
N ASN A 264 19.55 -5.00 0.78
CA ASN A 264 19.91 -4.26 1.98
C ASN A 264 19.43 -4.98 3.25
N MET A 265 18.17 -5.45 3.28
CA MET A 265 17.62 -6.20 4.40
C MET A 265 18.34 -7.53 4.58
N LEU A 266 18.60 -8.26 3.49
CA LEU A 266 19.29 -9.56 3.51
C LEU A 266 20.79 -9.46 3.80
N ALA A 267 21.33 -8.26 3.87
CA ALA A 267 22.70 -7.99 4.29
C ALA A 267 22.80 -7.53 5.76
N ALA A 268 21.77 -7.73 6.58
CA ALA A 268 21.75 -7.28 7.98
C ALA A 268 22.98 -7.72 8.76
N GLY A 269 23.54 -6.83 9.56
CA GLY A 269 24.79 -7.03 10.31
C GLY A 269 26.06 -6.99 9.46
N ARG A 270 25.97 -6.78 8.14
CA ARG A 270 27.11 -6.70 7.23
C ARG A 270 27.36 -5.24 6.78
N ALA A 271 28.59 -4.96 6.38
CA ALA A 271 28.96 -3.64 5.87
C ALA A 271 28.09 -3.23 4.69
N GLY A 272 27.57 -2.01 4.73
CA GLY A 272 26.72 -1.43 3.70
C GLY A 272 25.24 -1.82 3.78
N SER A 273 24.80 -2.53 4.84
CA SER A 273 23.39 -2.61 5.21
C SER A 273 23.04 -1.48 6.18
N THR A 274 21.80 -1.01 6.09
CA THR A 274 21.23 -0.07 7.07
C THR A 274 20.72 -0.78 8.33
N TYR A 275 20.59 -2.12 8.30
CA TYR A 275 20.19 -2.94 9.44
C TYR A 275 21.42 -3.44 10.19
N ALA A 276 21.56 -3.09 11.45
CA ALA A 276 22.71 -3.46 12.27
C ALA A 276 22.70 -4.95 12.70
N SER A 277 21.51 -5.59 12.67
CA SER A 277 21.34 -7.00 13.09
C SER A 277 20.08 -7.62 12.52
N TRP A 278 20.00 -8.95 12.54
CA TRP A 278 18.79 -9.72 12.20
C TRP A 278 17.63 -9.43 13.17
N GLN A 279 17.96 -9.17 14.43
CA GLN A 279 16.98 -8.74 15.43
C GLN A 279 16.29 -7.43 15.03
N GLU A 280 17.07 -6.44 14.57
CA GLU A 280 16.53 -5.17 14.08
C GLU A 280 15.61 -5.37 12.87
N VAL A 281 15.96 -6.27 11.96
CA VAL A 281 15.08 -6.65 10.85
C VAL A 281 13.72 -7.17 11.37
N MET A 282 13.72 -8.11 12.33
CA MET A 282 12.48 -8.64 12.90
C MET A 282 11.64 -7.57 13.60
N VAL A 283 12.28 -6.69 14.35
CA VAL A 283 11.59 -5.56 15.00
C VAL A 283 10.99 -4.61 13.96
N THR A 284 11.73 -4.28 12.90
CA THR A 284 11.25 -3.43 11.80
C THR A 284 10.02 -4.03 11.13
N ILE A 285 10.05 -5.33 10.78
CA ILE A 285 8.92 -6.04 10.16
C ILE A 285 7.67 -5.94 11.05
N LEU A 286 7.83 -6.16 12.35
CA LEU A 286 6.70 -6.17 13.28
C LEU A 286 6.20 -4.76 13.59
N GLN A 287 7.10 -3.80 13.87
CA GLN A 287 6.74 -2.48 14.36
C GLN A 287 6.43 -1.51 13.22
N ALA A 288 7.35 -1.32 12.29
CA ALA A 288 7.15 -0.40 11.19
C ALA A 288 6.20 -0.95 10.11
N GLY A 289 5.98 -2.25 10.10
CA GLY A 289 5.06 -2.92 9.18
C GLY A 289 3.75 -3.31 9.86
N CYS A 290 3.72 -4.47 10.51
CA CYS A 290 2.48 -5.08 10.99
C CYS A 290 1.71 -4.23 12.01
N GLU A 291 2.40 -3.66 13.02
CA GLU A 291 1.81 -2.78 14.03
C GLU A 291 1.26 -1.51 13.39
N ASN A 292 2.05 -0.88 12.50
CA ASN A 292 1.66 0.37 11.85
C ASN A 292 0.32 0.23 11.14
N ILE A 293 0.16 -0.77 10.28
CA ILE A 293 -1.10 -0.95 9.55
C ILE A 293 -2.26 -1.42 10.46
N ALA A 294 -2.01 -2.26 11.47
CA ALA A 294 -3.05 -2.63 12.42
C ALA A 294 -3.57 -1.41 13.18
N ASN A 295 -2.68 -0.54 13.63
CA ASN A 295 -3.01 0.72 14.28
C ASN A 295 -3.78 1.66 13.35
N GLU A 296 -3.33 1.79 12.10
CA GLU A 296 -3.97 2.64 11.11
C GLU A 296 -5.39 2.18 10.79
N VAL A 297 -5.60 0.90 10.54
CA VAL A 297 -6.94 0.34 10.30
C VAL A 297 -7.86 0.58 11.51
N ALA A 298 -7.38 0.31 12.73
CA ALA A 298 -8.19 0.46 13.93
C ALA A 298 -8.55 1.92 14.23
N ASN A 299 -7.57 2.81 14.21
CA ASN A 299 -7.70 4.15 14.76
C ASN A 299 -7.97 5.23 13.70
N THR A 300 -7.50 5.02 12.47
CA THR A 300 -7.60 6.00 11.39
C THR A 300 -8.68 5.60 10.37
N LYS A 301 -8.47 4.47 9.65
CA LYS A 301 -9.36 4.03 8.56
C LYS A 301 -10.78 3.71 9.05
N ILE A 302 -10.92 3.00 10.17
CA ILE A 302 -12.22 2.72 10.80
C ILE A 302 -12.53 3.78 11.87
N GLY A 303 -11.54 4.12 12.71
CA GLY A 303 -11.73 4.91 13.92
C GLY A 303 -12.25 6.32 13.67
N ASN A 304 -11.66 7.07 12.74
CA ASN A 304 -12.07 8.45 12.46
C ASN A 304 -13.52 8.54 11.97
N PRO A 305 -13.97 7.76 10.95
CA PRO A 305 -15.36 7.78 10.54
C PRO A 305 -16.33 7.28 11.62
N TYR A 306 -16.00 6.16 12.29
CA TYR A 306 -16.86 5.54 13.30
C TYR A 306 -17.07 6.43 14.53
N SER A 307 -16.01 7.11 15.00
CA SER A 307 -16.12 8.05 16.14
C SER A 307 -16.78 9.37 15.79
N GLY A 308 -16.88 9.70 14.50
CA GLY A 308 -17.33 10.98 14.00
C GLY A 308 -16.25 12.07 14.06
N GLU A 309 -14.99 11.74 14.29
CA GLU A 309 -13.87 12.69 14.22
C GLU A 309 -13.70 13.23 12.82
N ASP A 310 -13.74 12.38 11.81
CA ASP A 310 -13.82 12.72 10.40
C ASP A 310 -14.70 11.74 9.63
N VAL A 311 -15.96 12.07 9.47
CA VAL A 311 -16.97 11.22 8.82
C VAL A 311 -16.74 11.06 7.30
N ASN A 312 -15.89 11.88 6.72
CA ASN A 312 -15.55 11.86 5.28
C ASN A 312 -14.24 11.14 5.00
N TYR A 313 -13.51 10.73 6.05
CA TYR A 313 -12.26 9.99 5.92
C TYR A 313 -12.55 8.53 5.61
N ILE A 314 -13.14 8.27 4.44
CA ILE A 314 -13.55 6.95 3.99
C ILE A 314 -12.71 6.56 2.78
N GLU A 315 -12.03 5.44 2.93
CA GLU A 315 -11.30 4.76 1.87
C GLU A 315 -12.27 4.00 0.95
N SER A 316 -11.99 3.94 -0.35
CA SER A 316 -12.85 3.28 -1.36
C SER A 316 -14.34 3.68 -1.31
N PRO A 317 -14.65 4.99 -1.32
CA PRO A 317 -16.02 5.46 -1.17
C PRO A 317 -16.88 5.26 -2.41
N TYR A 318 -16.29 5.06 -3.58
CA TYR A 318 -17.01 4.96 -4.85
C TYR A 318 -17.31 3.51 -5.25
N SER A 319 -16.44 2.58 -4.92
CA SER A 319 -16.62 1.14 -5.12
C SER A 319 -17.32 0.46 -3.95
N HIS A 320 -17.37 1.12 -2.78
CA HIS A 320 -17.85 0.58 -1.50
C HIS A 320 -17.05 -0.65 -1.02
N LYS A 321 -15.74 -0.69 -1.28
CA LYS A 321 -14.89 -1.84 -0.97
C LYS A 321 -14.10 -1.72 0.34
N SER A 322 -14.26 -0.65 1.11
CA SER A 322 -13.50 -0.39 2.34
C SER A 322 -13.36 -1.60 3.28
N PHE A 323 -14.42 -2.41 3.49
CA PHE A 323 -14.29 -3.62 4.33
C PHE A 323 -13.40 -4.69 3.72
N VAL A 324 -13.31 -4.76 2.38
CA VAL A 324 -12.39 -5.65 1.66
C VAL A 324 -10.98 -5.15 1.87
N ASP A 325 -10.76 -3.84 1.69
CA ASP A 325 -9.48 -3.18 1.83
C ASP A 325 -8.94 -3.37 3.26
N PHE A 326 -9.73 -3.09 4.28
CA PHE A 326 -9.36 -3.31 5.68
C PHE A 326 -9.02 -4.78 5.99
N ARG A 327 -9.78 -5.74 5.42
CA ARG A 327 -9.47 -7.17 5.55
C ARG A 327 -8.12 -7.49 4.91
N ASP A 328 -7.83 -6.95 3.73
CA ASP A 328 -6.63 -7.23 2.98
C ASP A 328 -5.39 -6.58 3.64
N ASN A 329 -5.56 -5.42 4.32
CA ASN A 329 -4.56 -4.88 5.24
C ASN A 329 -4.20 -5.91 6.34
N ILE A 330 -5.19 -6.54 6.96
CA ILE A 330 -4.90 -7.56 7.99
C ILE A 330 -4.34 -8.85 7.38
N LEU A 331 -4.72 -9.21 6.15
CA LEU A 331 -4.10 -10.33 5.43
C LEU A 331 -2.63 -10.06 5.10
N SER A 332 -2.21 -8.80 4.89
CA SER A 332 -0.79 -8.46 4.76
C SER A 332 0.02 -8.81 6.02
N ILE A 333 -0.58 -8.58 7.20
CA ILE A 333 -0.01 -8.98 8.49
C ILE A 333 0.06 -10.51 8.60
N GLU A 334 -1.04 -11.21 8.25
CA GLU A 334 -1.06 -12.68 8.27
C GLU A 334 0.04 -13.26 7.37
N ASN A 335 0.15 -12.78 6.12
CA ASN A 335 1.19 -13.22 5.19
C ASN A 335 2.60 -13.02 5.76
N THR A 336 2.84 -11.88 6.40
CA THR A 336 4.12 -11.57 7.06
C THR A 336 4.42 -12.51 8.22
N LEU A 337 3.45 -12.76 9.09
CA LEU A 337 3.64 -13.57 10.29
C LEU A 337 3.80 -15.06 10.00
N TYR A 338 3.08 -15.59 9.01
CA TYR A 338 3.00 -17.02 8.72
C TYR A 338 3.91 -17.51 7.59
N GLY A 339 4.74 -16.64 7.03
CA GLY A 339 5.80 -17.05 6.14
C GLY A 339 5.40 -17.09 4.66
N GLY A 340 4.83 -16.01 4.17
CA GLY A 340 4.50 -15.79 2.77
C GLY A 340 3.02 -15.71 2.47
N ARG A 341 2.71 -15.37 1.24
CA ARG A 341 1.34 -15.28 0.73
C ARG A 341 0.61 -16.61 0.92
N ASN A 342 -0.68 -16.54 1.19
CA ASN A 342 -1.48 -17.73 1.38
C ASN A 342 -1.51 -18.55 0.07
N GLY A 343 -1.20 -19.84 0.17
CA GLY A 343 -1.09 -20.75 -0.96
C GLY A 343 0.23 -21.53 -0.99
N ASP A 344 0.64 -21.99 -2.16
CA ASP A 344 1.77 -22.91 -2.36
C ASP A 344 3.15 -22.31 -2.00
N GLY A 345 3.29 -20.98 -1.98
CA GLY A 345 4.52 -20.28 -1.62
C GLY A 345 4.77 -20.12 -0.12
N ARG A 346 3.77 -20.38 0.75
CA ARG A 346 3.88 -20.16 2.20
C ARG A 346 4.75 -21.24 2.87
N ASP A 347 5.90 -20.84 3.43
CA ASP A 347 6.78 -21.72 4.22
C ASP A 347 6.64 -21.40 5.72
N THR A 348 5.69 -22.04 6.37
CA THR A 348 5.42 -21.85 7.80
C THR A 348 6.57 -22.28 8.70
N SER A 349 7.50 -23.14 8.22
CA SER A 349 8.67 -23.58 9.00
C SER A 349 9.70 -22.47 9.20
N LYS A 350 9.70 -21.45 8.33
CA LYS A 350 10.56 -20.27 8.38
C LYS A 350 9.73 -19.00 8.61
N SER A 351 8.73 -19.08 9.48
CA SER A 351 7.84 -17.98 9.80
C SER A 351 8.16 -17.34 11.14
N ILE A 352 7.72 -16.10 11.33
CA ILE A 352 7.79 -15.39 12.61
C ILE A 352 7.05 -16.18 13.69
N ILE A 353 5.87 -16.72 13.38
CA ILE A 353 5.08 -17.56 14.28
C ILE A 353 5.83 -18.82 14.70
N GLN A 354 6.51 -19.51 13.78
CA GLN A 354 7.30 -20.70 14.12
C GLN A 354 8.49 -20.36 15.03
N TYR A 355 9.18 -19.25 14.75
CA TYR A 355 10.26 -18.76 15.62
C TYR A 355 9.77 -18.46 17.04
N MET A 356 8.64 -17.75 17.16
CA MET A 356 8.00 -17.47 18.46
C MET A 356 7.65 -18.74 19.21
N LYS A 357 7.11 -19.75 18.52
CA LYS A 357 6.77 -21.05 19.08
C LYS A 357 7.99 -21.79 19.60
N ASP A 358 9.04 -21.87 18.79
CA ASP A 358 10.31 -22.54 19.14
C ASP A 358 10.99 -21.88 20.35
N ASN A 359 10.84 -20.57 20.52
CA ASN A 359 11.45 -19.78 21.58
C ASN A 359 10.46 -19.45 22.72
N SER A 360 9.30 -20.14 22.78
CA SER A 360 8.32 -20.05 23.84
C SER A 360 7.81 -18.62 24.10
N TYR A 361 7.45 -17.88 23.03
CA TYR A 361 6.83 -16.58 23.19
C TYR A 361 5.54 -16.67 24.00
N PRO A 362 5.43 -15.94 25.15
CA PRO A 362 4.34 -16.19 26.11
C PRO A 362 2.95 -15.81 25.61
N SER A 363 2.85 -14.83 24.67
CA SER A 363 1.57 -14.36 24.11
C SER A 363 1.28 -14.92 22.71
N LEU A 364 1.95 -15.99 22.27
CA LEU A 364 1.77 -16.55 20.92
C LEU A 364 0.31 -16.86 20.60
N SER A 365 -0.39 -17.58 21.49
CA SER A 365 -1.80 -17.93 21.27
C SER A 365 -2.72 -16.72 21.21
N SER A 366 -2.40 -15.64 21.95
CA SER A 366 -3.16 -14.39 21.92
C SER A 366 -2.99 -13.69 20.57
N LEU A 367 -1.75 -13.65 20.03
CA LEU A 367 -1.46 -13.06 18.73
C LEU A 367 -2.16 -13.84 17.60
N GLU A 368 -2.04 -15.17 17.57
CA GLU A 368 -2.71 -16.01 16.55
C GLU A 368 -4.23 -15.86 16.59
N THR A 369 -4.81 -15.77 17.80
CA THR A 369 -6.24 -15.52 17.98
C THR A 369 -6.63 -14.13 17.48
N ALA A 370 -5.84 -13.10 17.79
CA ALA A 370 -6.12 -11.73 17.39
C ALA A 370 -6.12 -11.56 15.86
N VAL A 371 -5.15 -12.16 15.14
CA VAL A 371 -5.13 -12.19 13.66
C VAL A 371 -6.43 -12.81 13.12
N THR A 372 -6.77 -14.00 13.59
CA THR A 372 -7.96 -14.73 13.11
C THR A 372 -9.26 -13.97 13.39
N GLU A 373 -9.39 -13.38 14.59
CA GLU A 373 -10.60 -12.65 14.99
C GLU A 373 -10.74 -11.31 14.28
N ALA A 374 -9.64 -10.61 13.96
CA ALA A 374 -9.66 -9.37 13.20
C ALA A 374 -10.15 -9.63 11.77
N ILE A 375 -9.58 -10.61 11.07
CA ILE A 375 -10.03 -11.01 9.73
C ILE A 375 -11.50 -11.40 9.73
N ALA A 376 -11.91 -12.30 10.63
CA ALA A 376 -13.28 -12.77 10.71
C ALA A 376 -14.30 -11.65 11.03
N ALA A 377 -13.91 -10.65 11.84
CA ALA A 377 -14.78 -9.52 12.15
C ALA A 377 -15.00 -8.61 10.93
N LEU A 378 -13.95 -8.36 10.12
CA LEU A 378 -14.03 -7.56 8.89
C LEU A 378 -14.83 -8.30 7.81
N GLU A 379 -14.63 -9.60 7.63
CA GLU A 379 -15.43 -10.45 6.74
C GLU A 379 -16.93 -10.47 7.14
N LYS A 380 -17.20 -10.49 8.45
CA LYS A 380 -18.57 -10.40 8.97
C LYS A 380 -19.20 -9.04 8.66
N CYS A 381 -18.45 -7.94 8.79
CA CYS A 381 -18.91 -6.62 8.38
C CYS A 381 -19.25 -6.60 6.89
N GLN A 382 -18.34 -7.07 6.04
CA GLN A 382 -18.54 -7.13 4.60
C GLN A 382 -19.77 -7.96 4.21
N SER A 383 -19.90 -9.18 4.76
CA SER A 383 -20.99 -10.10 4.39
C SER A 383 -22.36 -9.66 4.94
N THR A 384 -22.39 -8.92 6.06
CA THR A 384 -23.63 -8.50 6.72
C THR A 384 -24.09 -7.12 6.28
N LEU A 385 -23.15 -6.18 6.13
CA LEU A 385 -23.43 -4.77 5.88
C LEU A 385 -23.19 -4.37 4.42
N GLY A 386 -22.27 -5.05 3.73
CA GLY A 386 -21.88 -4.79 2.35
C GLY A 386 -21.02 -3.54 2.17
N SER A 387 -21.49 -2.38 2.63
CA SER A 387 -20.83 -1.07 2.45
C SER A 387 -20.47 -0.42 3.78
N PHE A 388 -19.22 -0.01 3.95
CA PHE A 388 -18.77 0.80 5.08
C PHE A 388 -19.36 2.21 5.03
N VAL A 389 -19.37 2.82 3.84
CA VAL A 389 -19.92 4.17 3.60
C VAL A 389 -21.33 4.31 4.16
N GLU A 390 -22.19 3.32 3.93
CA GLU A 390 -23.58 3.33 4.35
C GLU A 390 -23.78 2.90 5.82
N ASN A 391 -22.77 2.30 6.44
CA ASN A 391 -22.89 1.61 7.74
C ASN A 391 -21.83 2.03 8.76
N VAL A 392 -21.19 3.18 8.60
CA VAL A 392 -20.09 3.67 9.47
C VAL A 392 -20.41 3.53 10.95
N ASN A 393 -21.62 3.91 11.39
CA ASN A 393 -22.03 3.91 12.80
C ASN A 393 -22.64 2.57 13.27
N ASN A 394 -22.56 1.50 12.46
CA ASN A 394 -23.13 0.20 12.86
C ASN A 394 -22.33 -0.42 13.99
N PRO A 395 -22.96 -1.02 15.02
CA PRO A 395 -22.24 -1.67 16.13
C PRO A 395 -21.24 -2.74 15.69
N LEU A 396 -21.48 -3.47 14.58
CA LEU A 396 -20.54 -4.45 14.05
C LEU A 396 -19.22 -3.81 13.62
N VAL A 397 -19.23 -2.56 13.12
CA VAL A 397 -18.03 -1.79 12.78
C VAL A 397 -17.19 -1.54 14.03
N GLY A 398 -17.83 -1.12 15.14
CA GLY A 398 -17.14 -0.93 16.40
C GLY A 398 -16.63 -2.24 17.03
N GLU A 399 -17.28 -3.38 16.76
CA GLU A 399 -16.76 -4.70 17.15
C GLU A 399 -15.52 -5.04 16.34
N ALA A 400 -15.53 -4.84 15.02
CA ALA A 400 -14.38 -5.08 14.14
C ALA A 400 -13.20 -4.18 14.51
N GLN A 401 -13.43 -2.88 14.73
CA GLN A 401 -12.41 -1.94 15.20
C GLN A 401 -11.69 -2.45 16.45
N LYS A 402 -12.44 -2.93 17.45
CA LYS A 402 -11.86 -3.47 18.70
C LYS A 402 -11.03 -4.73 18.47
N LYS A 403 -11.41 -5.58 17.49
CA LYS A 403 -10.63 -6.77 17.15
C LYS A 403 -9.31 -6.41 16.49
N VAL A 404 -9.33 -5.43 15.60
CA VAL A 404 -8.09 -4.90 14.99
C VAL A 404 -7.22 -4.20 16.04
N GLN A 405 -7.80 -3.41 16.96
CA GLN A 405 -7.04 -2.81 18.07
C GLN A 405 -6.40 -3.89 18.97
N THR A 406 -7.09 -5.01 19.22
CA THR A 406 -6.51 -6.12 19.98
C THR A 406 -5.31 -6.72 19.24
N LEU A 407 -5.37 -6.82 17.91
CA LEU A 407 -4.24 -7.27 17.09
C LEU A 407 -3.06 -6.30 17.19
N ASP A 408 -3.29 -5.00 17.09
CA ASP A 408 -2.29 -3.96 17.29
C ASP A 408 -1.58 -4.13 18.64
N ASP A 409 -2.34 -4.25 19.75
CA ASP A 409 -1.80 -4.45 21.10
C ASP A 409 -0.92 -5.73 21.21
N GLU A 410 -1.27 -6.81 20.52
CA GLU A 410 -0.49 -8.06 20.52
C GLU A 410 0.77 -7.94 19.64
N LEU A 411 0.73 -7.17 18.55
CA LEU A 411 1.89 -6.88 17.71
C LEU A 411 2.92 -6.02 18.43
N VAL A 412 2.50 -5.01 19.20
CA VAL A 412 3.37 -4.22 20.09
C VAL A 412 4.13 -5.13 21.07
N LYS A 413 3.41 -6.10 21.69
CA LYS A 413 4.06 -7.07 22.61
C LYS A 413 5.04 -7.99 21.87
N ALA A 414 4.69 -8.41 20.67
CA ALA A 414 5.54 -9.26 19.84
C ALA A 414 6.84 -8.54 19.43
N ALA A 415 6.75 -7.30 18.95
CA ALA A 415 7.92 -6.45 18.63
C ALA A 415 8.81 -6.23 19.85
N GLY A 416 8.22 -5.90 21.00
CA GLY A 416 8.94 -5.74 22.27
C GLY A 416 9.66 -7.02 22.72
N TRP A 417 9.04 -8.20 22.49
CA TRP A 417 9.70 -9.47 22.80
C TRP A 417 10.87 -9.74 21.86
N PHE A 418 10.72 -9.53 20.55
CA PHE A 418 11.83 -9.67 19.58
C PHE A 418 13.01 -8.75 19.92
N ALA A 419 12.75 -7.54 20.38
CA ALA A 419 13.78 -6.60 20.81
C ALA A 419 14.67 -7.12 21.98
N THR A 420 14.24 -8.18 22.67
CA THR A 420 15.02 -8.85 23.74
C THR A 420 15.73 -10.13 23.29
N GLN A 421 15.48 -10.64 22.09
CA GLN A 421 16.11 -11.86 21.57
C GLN A 421 17.55 -11.57 21.13
N LYS A 422 18.50 -12.51 21.42
CA LYS A 422 19.93 -12.39 21.07
C LYS A 422 20.35 -13.56 20.21
#